data_6156f2238f5706756bae02cdae0048f8
#
_entry.id   6156f2238f5706756bae02cdae0048f8
#
_cell.length_a   1.000
_cell.length_b   1.000
_cell.length_c   1.000
_cell.angle_alpha   90.00
_cell.angle_beta   90.00
_cell.angle_gamma   90.00
#
_symmetry.space_group_name_H-M   'P 1'
#
loop_
_entity.id
_entity.type
_entity.pdbx_description
1 polymer ?
#
loop_
_entity_poly.entity_id
_entity_poly.type
_entity_poly.pdbx_seq_one_letter_code
_entity_poly.pdbx_strand_id
1 'polypeptide(L)'
;MTSTIPAIGTALLGILAGQLLKNSTLAPAAKAGRLAVAGVISLALALAWNTIFPINKNLWTSSFVLNVGGISLLLLAAFYYIIDVRGHKKWAFFFSVIGMNSILIYLSPHFINWEYATKGFFQWAGQLVGDPWNDFVMVLCFLAVKWAFLYFLYRKKTFLRV
;
A
#
# COMPACT_ATOMS: atom_id res chain seq x y z
N MET A 1 23.31 8.01 8.03
CA MET A 1 23.83 6.69 7.57
C MET A 1 23.26 5.48 8.33
N THR A 2 22.72 5.64 9.53
CA THR A 2 22.18 4.52 10.34
C THR A 2 20.90 3.87 9.79
N SER A 3 20.08 4.56 9.01
CA SER A 3 18.83 4.07 8.44
C SER A 3 18.98 3.16 7.20
N THR A 4 20.18 3.11 6.60
CA THR A 4 20.42 2.31 5.37
C THR A 4 20.37 0.80 5.65
N ILE A 5 20.94 0.35 6.77
CA ILE A 5 20.97 -1.08 7.14
C ILE A 5 19.55 -1.64 7.37
N PRO A 6 18.68 -0.97 8.16
CA PRO A 6 17.29 -1.39 8.31
C PRO A 6 16.48 -1.36 6.99
N ALA A 7 16.77 -0.40 6.10
CA ALA A 7 16.14 -0.35 4.77
C ALA A 7 16.47 -1.59 3.91
N ILE A 8 17.71 -2.06 3.96
CA ILE A 8 18.13 -3.32 3.32
C ILE A 8 17.31 -4.50 3.89
N GLY A 9 17.11 -4.54 5.20
CA GLY A 9 16.29 -5.57 5.85
C GLY A 9 14.85 -5.59 5.30
N THR A 10 14.25 -4.42 5.12
CA THR A 10 12.89 -4.32 4.53
C THR A 10 12.87 -4.83 3.09
N ALA A 11 13.88 -4.49 2.29
CA ALA A 11 14.00 -4.96 0.91
C ALA A 11 14.15 -6.50 0.84
N LEU A 12 14.98 -7.07 1.72
CA LEU A 12 15.19 -8.53 1.80
C LEU A 12 13.89 -9.26 2.16
N LEU A 13 13.12 -8.76 3.11
CA LEU A 13 11.80 -9.32 3.44
C LEU A 13 10.87 -9.31 2.22
N GLY A 14 10.87 -8.23 1.45
CA GLY A 14 10.09 -8.14 0.20
C GLY A 14 10.55 -9.15 -0.85
N ILE A 15 11.85 -9.33 -1.02
CA ILE A 15 12.43 -10.32 -1.95
C ILE A 15 12.03 -11.75 -1.55
N LEU A 16 12.15 -12.10 -0.27
CA LEU A 16 11.78 -13.42 0.23
C LEU A 16 10.29 -13.70 0.05
N ALA A 17 9.43 -12.72 0.33
CA ALA A 17 8.00 -12.82 0.08
C ALA A 17 7.71 -13.02 -1.42
N GLY A 18 8.38 -12.28 -2.30
CA GLY A 18 8.25 -12.42 -3.75
C GLY A 18 8.71 -13.79 -4.26
N GLN A 19 9.81 -14.32 -3.73
CA GLN A 19 10.30 -15.67 -4.07
C GLN A 19 9.31 -16.75 -3.62
N LEU A 20 8.71 -16.61 -2.43
CA LEU A 20 7.69 -17.53 -1.94
C LEU A 20 6.46 -17.54 -2.85
N LEU A 21 6.02 -16.37 -3.32
CA LEU A 21 4.88 -16.27 -4.24
C LEU A 21 5.18 -16.86 -5.62
N LYS A 22 6.41 -16.71 -6.13
CA LYS A 22 6.84 -17.28 -7.40
C LYS A 22 7.05 -18.79 -7.38
N ASN A 23 7.17 -19.41 -6.21
CA ASN A 23 7.41 -20.83 -6.12
C ASN A 23 6.22 -21.62 -6.68
N SER A 24 6.44 -22.37 -7.77
CA SER A 24 5.43 -23.15 -8.48
C SER A 24 5.06 -24.46 -7.77
N THR A 25 5.89 -24.95 -6.85
CA THR A 25 5.67 -26.24 -6.16
C THR A 25 4.65 -26.17 -5.04
N LEU A 26 4.34 -24.95 -4.54
CA LEU A 26 3.44 -24.75 -3.41
C LEU A 26 2.03 -24.42 -3.87
N ALA A 27 1.04 -25.06 -3.23
CA ALA A 27 -0.36 -24.68 -3.43
C ALA A 27 -0.61 -23.22 -3.04
N PRO A 28 -1.50 -22.49 -3.77
CA PRO A 28 -1.76 -21.08 -3.48
C PRO A 28 -2.18 -20.80 -2.03
N ALA A 29 -3.03 -21.65 -1.44
CA ALA A 29 -3.44 -21.50 -0.04
C ALA A 29 -2.25 -21.66 0.95
N ALA A 30 -1.31 -22.58 0.64
CA ALA A 30 -0.13 -22.79 1.47
C ALA A 30 0.82 -21.57 1.43
N LYS A 31 0.93 -20.87 0.29
CA LYS A 31 1.69 -19.63 0.17
C LYS A 31 1.10 -18.54 1.07
N ALA A 32 -0.22 -18.34 1.00
CA ALA A 32 -0.91 -17.39 1.87
C ALA A 32 -0.68 -17.71 3.35
N GLY A 33 -0.81 -18.98 3.73
CA GLY A 33 -0.57 -19.43 5.11
C GLY A 33 0.87 -19.16 5.57
N ARG A 34 1.87 -19.46 4.75
CA ARG A 34 3.29 -19.19 5.09
C ARG A 34 3.58 -17.69 5.22
N LEU A 35 3.00 -16.85 4.37
CA LEU A 35 3.11 -15.39 4.49
C LEU A 35 2.47 -14.90 5.80
N ALA A 36 1.28 -15.43 6.14
CA ALA A 36 0.59 -15.06 7.37
C ALA A 36 1.40 -15.47 8.61
N VAL A 37 1.93 -16.70 8.65
CA VAL A 37 2.79 -17.17 9.74
C VAL A 37 4.05 -16.31 9.87
N ALA A 38 4.73 -16.02 8.76
CA ALA A 38 5.90 -15.16 8.76
C ALA A 38 5.57 -13.74 9.27
N GLY A 39 4.40 -13.21 8.89
CA GLY A 39 3.91 -11.91 9.37
C GLY A 39 3.66 -11.90 10.88
N VAL A 40 3.00 -12.92 11.41
CA VAL A 40 2.75 -13.06 12.87
C VAL A 40 4.06 -13.19 13.63
N ILE A 41 4.99 -14.02 13.16
CA ILE A 41 6.32 -14.18 13.79
C ILE A 41 7.08 -12.85 13.79
N SER A 42 7.08 -12.12 12.66
CA SER A 42 7.73 -10.80 12.56
C SER A 42 7.14 -9.80 13.54
N LEU A 43 5.80 -9.79 13.72
CA LEU A 43 5.15 -8.91 14.69
C LEU A 43 5.49 -9.30 16.13
N ALA A 44 5.45 -10.58 16.46
CA ALA A 44 5.82 -11.07 17.79
C ALA A 44 7.26 -10.68 18.15
N LEU A 45 8.19 -10.88 17.20
CA LEU A 45 9.59 -10.46 17.36
C LEU A 45 9.72 -8.93 17.48
N ALA A 46 8.95 -8.15 16.73
CA ALA A 46 8.96 -6.70 16.81
C ALA A 46 8.52 -6.21 18.20
N LEU A 47 7.47 -6.81 18.76
CA LEU A 47 6.97 -6.47 20.09
C LEU A 47 7.95 -6.86 21.19
N ALA A 48 8.55 -8.06 21.10
CA ALA A 48 9.58 -8.49 22.03
C ALA A 48 10.82 -7.58 21.97
N TRP A 49 11.24 -7.20 20.75
CA TRP A 49 12.39 -6.32 20.55
C TRP A 49 12.13 -4.86 20.95
N ASN A 50 10.88 -4.44 20.94
CA ASN A 50 10.47 -3.09 21.35
C ASN A 50 10.82 -2.77 22.81
N THR A 51 10.99 -3.77 23.66
CA THR A 51 11.41 -3.58 25.07
C THR A 51 12.85 -3.07 25.18
N ILE A 52 13.72 -3.43 24.23
CA ILE A 52 15.14 -3.04 24.20
C ILE A 52 15.35 -1.87 23.23
N PHE A 53 14.75 -1.95 22.03
CA PHE A 53 14.81 -0.94 20.99
C PHE A 53 13.39 -0.46 20.66
N PRO A 54 12.96 0.71 21.17
CA PRO A 54 11.63 1.26 20.88
C PRO A 54 11.37 1.42 19.39
N ILE A 55 10.15 1.12 18.97
CA ILE A 55 9.68 1.30 17.58
C ILE A 55 9.72 2.80 17.24
N ASN A 56 10.65 3.21 16.40
CA ASN A 56 10.80 4.60 16.00
C ASN A 56 10.95 4.71 14.47
N LYS A 57 10.00 5.39 13.84
CA LYS A 57 9.97 5.64 12.40
C LYS A 57 11.12 6.54 11.94
N ASN A 58 11.46 7.57 12.72
CA ASN A 58 12.46 8.57 12.33
C ASN A 58 13.88 7.98 12.30
N LEU A 59 14.17 7.08 13.22
CA LEU A 59 15.45 6.37 13.31
C LEU A 59 15.48 5.08 12.50
N TRP A 60 14.31 4.66 11.99
CA TRP A 60 14.16 3.40 11.26
C TRP A 60 14.74 2.21 12.04
N THR A 61 14.30 2.06 13.27
CA THR A 61 14.82 1.01 14.16
C THR A 61 14.54 -0.40 13.64
N SER A 62 15.34 -1.39 14.04
CA SER A 62 15.12 -2.79 13.66
C SER A 62 13.76 -3.33 14.10
N SER A 63 13.28 -2.91 15.28
CA SER A 63 11.93 -3.19 15.77
C SER A 63 10.84 -2.60 14.85
N PHE A 64 11.05 -1.37 14.33
CA PHE A 64 10.16 -0.75 13.35
C PHE A 64 10.11 -1.54 12.04
N VAL A 65 11.27 -1.99 11.52
CA VAL A 65 11.33 -2.82 10.30
C VAL A 65 10.56 -4.13 10.45
N LEU A 66 10.75 -4.83 11.57
CA LEU A 66 10.00 -6.06 11.86
C LEU A 66 8.51 -5.82 12.00
N ASN A 67 8.11 -4.72 12.65
CA ASN A 67 6.71 -4.38 12.83
C ASN A 67 6.02 -4.06 11.49
N VAL A 68 6.60 -3.16 10.71
CA VAL A 68 6.06 -2.79 9.39
C VAL A 68 6.12 -3.97 8.41
N GLY A 69 7.23 -4.73 8.42
CA GLY A 69 7.38 -5.94 7.64
C GLY A 69 6.32 -6.99 7.97
N GLY A 70 6.06 -7.22 9.26
CA GLY A 70 5.04 -8.14 9.73
C GLY A 70 3.63 -7.74 9.28
N ILE A 71 3.25 -6.47 9.45
CA ILE A 71 1.95 -5.95 8.97
C ILE A 71 1.84 -6.09 7.44
N SER A 72 2.91 -5.74 6.72
CA SER A 72 2.93 -5.84 5.25
C SER A 72 2.77 -7.28 4.76
N LEU A 73 3.42 -8.24 5.42
CA LEU A 73 3.28 -9.67 5.11
C LEU A 73 1.87 -10.19 5.39
N LEU A 74 1.23 -9.76 6.48
CA LEU A 74 -0.16 -10.12 6.79
C LEU A 74 -1.14 -9.55 5.77
N LEU A 75 -0.98 -8.27 5.38
CA LEU A 75 -1.80 -7.65 4.34
C LEU A 75 -1.59 -8.35 2.99
N LEU A 76 -0.34 -8.66 2.64
CA LEU A 76 -0.04 -9.40 1.41
C LEU A 76 -0.66 -10.80 1.43
N ALA A 77 -0.60 -11.51 2.55
CA ALA A 77 -1.24 -12.81 2.72
C ALA A 77 -2.76 -12.73 2.55
N ALA A 78 -3.40 -11.72 3.17
CA ALA A 78 -4.84 -11.50 3.07
C ALA A 78 -5.25 -11.18 1.63
N PHE A 79 -4.57 -10.25 0.96
CA PHE A 79 -4.87 -9.89 -0.43
C PHE A 79 -4.63 -11.07 -1.38
N TYR A 80 -3.52 -11.77 -1.24
CA TYR A 80 -3.22 -12.94 -2.05
C TYR A 80 -4.28 -14.03 -1.86
N TYR A 81 -4.71 -14.29 -0.64
CA TYR A 81 -5.76 -15.25 -0.35
C TYR A 81 -7.10 -14.86 -0.99
N ILE A 82 -7.53 -13.60 -0.86
CA ILE A 82 -8.81 -13.12 -1.39
C ILE A 82 -8.79 -13.08 -2.92
N ILE A 83 -7.69 -12.59 -3.52
CA ILE A 83 -7.60 -12.32 -4.97
C ILE A 83 -7.25 -13.59 -5.74
N ASP A 84 -6.19 -14.30 -5.32
CA ASP A 84 -5.62 -15.41 -6.08
C ASP A 84 -6.19 -16.76 -5.66
N VAL A 85 -6.44 -17.00 -4.36
CA VAL A 85 -7.00 -18.26 -3.87
C VAL A 85 -8.51 -18.28 -4.03
N ARG A 86 -9.23 -17.23 -3.60
CA ARG A 86 -10.69 -17.13 -3.72
C ARG A 86 -11.18 -16.58 -5.06
N GLY A 87 -10.30 -16.03 -5.88
CA GLY A 87 -10.65 -15.52 -7.21
C GLY A 87 -11.46 -14.22 -7.25
N HIS A 88 -11.58 -13.49 -6.13
CA HIS A 88 -12.32 -12.24 -6.07
C HIS A 88 -11.49 -11.07 -6.65
N LYS A 89 -11.35 -11.02 -7.99
CA LYS A 89 -10.46 -10.07 -8.69
C LYS A 89 -11.09 -8.71 -8.97
N LYS A 90 -12.43 -8.59 -8.96
CA LYS A 90 -13.12 -7.36 -9.41
C LYS A 90 -12.76 -6.13 -8.60
N TRP A 91 -12.72 -6.22 -7.29
CA TRP A 91 -12.36 -5.11 -6.42
C TRP A 91 -10.86 -4.79 -6.44
N ALA A 92 -10.03 -5.80 -6.71
CA ALA A 92 -8.58 -5.63 -6.83
C ALA A 92 -8.20 -4.74 -8.03
N PHE A 93 -9.08 -4.62 -9.04
CA PHE A 93 -8.89 -3.74 -10.18
C PHE A 93 -8.64 -2.30 -9.76
N PHE A 94 -9.38 -1.80 -8.76
CA PHE A 94 -9.19 -0.46 -8.22
C PHE A 94 -7.74 -0.21 -7.78
N PHE A 95 -7.18 -1.14 -7.00
CA PHE A 95 -5.79 -1.05 -6.51
C PHE A 95 -4.76 -1.32 -7.61
N SER A 96 -5.08 -2.18 -8.57
CA SER A 96 -4.19 -2.44 -9.71
C SER A 96 -3.97 -1.20 -10.58
N VAL A 97 -5.02 -0.40 -10.81
CA VAL A 97 -4.91 0.87 -11.54
C VAL A 97 -3.96 1.83 -10.83
N ILE A 98 -4.04 1.92 -9.50
CA ILE A 98 -3.14 2.75 -8.69
C ILE A 98 -1.71 2.21 -8.76
N GLY A 99 -1.53 0.90 -8.59
CA GLY A 99 -0.22 0.25 -8.55
C GLY A 99 0.56 0.36 -9.86
N MET A 100 -0.12 0.36 -11.01
CA MET A 100 0.54 0.47 -12.32
C MET A 100 1.19 1.84 -12.59
N ASN A 101 0.73 2.89 -11.93
CA ASN A 101 1.26 4.25 -12.05
C ASN A 101 1.59 4.86 -10.68
N SER A 102 2.04 4.06 -9.72
CA SER A 102 2.33 4.48 -8.34
C SER A 102 3.36 5.60 -8.26
N ILE A 103 4.41 5.53 -9.07
CA ILE A 103 5.46 6.57 -9.12
C ILE A 103 4.88 7.88 -9.66
N LEU A 104 4.06 7.81 -10.69
CA LEU A 104 3.45 9.00 -11.30
C LEU A 104 2.52 9.72 -10.31
N ILE A 105 1.66 8.98 -9.60
CA ILE A 105 0.77 9.61 -8.61
C ILE A 105 1.53 10.17 -7.41
N TYR A 106 2.65 9.57 -7.04
CA TYR A 106 3.53 10.07 -5.98
C TYR A 106 4.21 11.39 -6.40
N LEU A 107 4.67 11.50 -7.63
CA LEU A 107 5.31 12.70 -8.16
C LEU A 107 4.30 13.78 -8.58
N SER A 108 3.08 13.42 -8.89
CA SER A 108 2.05 14.31 -9.44
C SER A 108 1.77 15.58 -8.61
N PRO A 109 1.85 15.59 -7.25
CA PRO A 109 1.64 16.80 -6.47
C PRO A 109 2.65 17.92 -6.75
N HIS A 110 3.83 17.56 -7.30
CA HIS A 110 4.84 18.57 -7.67
C HIS A 110 4.48 19.34 -8.97
N PHE A 111 3.61 18.75 -9.80
CA PHE A 111 3.21 19.33 -11.10
C PHE A 111 1.75 19.75 -11.15
N ILE A 112 0.90 19.10 -10.36
CA ILE A 112 -0.55 19.29 -10.39
C ILE A 112 -1.03 19.68 -8.99
N ASN A 113 -1.69 20.82 -8.87
CA ASN A 113 -2.37 21.19 -7.64
C ASN A 113 -3.71 20.47 -7.57
N TRP A 114 -3.70 19.27 -6.95
CA TRP A 114 -4.88 18.42 -6.84
C TRP A 114 -5.99 19.01 -5.99
N GLU A 115 -5.66 19.82 -4.98
CA GLU A 115 -6.66 20.52 -4.15
C GLU A 115 -7.45 21.53 -4.99
N TYR A 116 -6.75 22.34 -5.77
CA TYR A 116 -7.38 23.31 -6.65
C TYR A 116 -8.27 22.63 -7.68
N ALA A 117 -7.79 21.57 -8.31
CA ALA A 117 -8.58 20.78 -9.25
C ALA A 117 -9.83 20.18 -8.59
N THR A 118 -9.69 19.60 -7.40
CA THR A 118 -10.82 19.00 -6.70
C THR A 118 -11.85 20.05 -6.28
N LYS A 119 -11.42 21.16 -5.72
CA LYS A 119 -12.29 22.28 -5.34
C LYS A 119 -13.03 22.84 -6.55
N GLY A 120 -12.33 23.04 -7.67
CA GLY A 120 -12.94 23.57 -8.89
C GLY A 120 -14.08 22.70 -9.45
N PHE A 121 -13.97 21.37 -9.35
CA PHE A 121 -15.00 20.45 -9.86
C PHE A 121 -16.05 20.04 -8.85
N PHE A 122 -15.70 19.95 -7.55
CA PHE A 122 -16.55 19.30 -6.54
C PHE A 122 -16.86 20.16 -5.31
N GLN A 123 -16.53 21.46 -5.30
CA GLN A 123 -16.82 22.34 -4.18
C GLN A 123 -18.34 22.36 -3.85
N TRP A 124 -19.19 22.30 -4.85
CA TRP A 124 -20.64 22.22 -4.71
C TRP A 124 -21.09 20.96 -3.94
N ALA A 125 -20.39 19.84 -4.11
CA ALA A 125 -20.74 18.58 -3.43
C ALA A 125 -20.50 18.65 -1.93
N GLY A 126 -19.41 19.30 -1.51
CA GLY A 126 -19.14 19.55 -0.09
C GLY A 126 -20.18 20.49 0.55
N GLN A 127 -20.57 21.54 -0.19
CA GLN A 127 -21.57 22.51 0.30
C GLN A 127 -22.97 21.89 0.45
N LEU A 128 -23.33 20.90 -0.36
CA LEU A 128 -24.62 20.21 -0.26
C LEU A 128 -24.79 19.40 1.03
N VAL A 129 -23.68 18.87 1.55
CA VAL A 129 -23.72 17.99 2.72
C VAL A 129 -23.64 18.77 4.03
N GLY A 130 -23.01 19.96 4.00
CA GLY A 130 -22.84 20.82 5.17
C GLY A 130 -21.84 20.28 6.20
N ASP A 131 -21.58 21.09 7.25
CA ASP A 131 -20.72 20.69 8.37
C ASP A 131 -21.43 19.65 9.26
N PRO A 132 -20.72 18.65 9.81
CA PRO A 132 -19.26 18.40 9.80
C PRO A 132 -18.78 17.50 8.65
N TRP A 133 -19.64 17.09 7.72
CA TRP A 133 -19.34 16.08 6.70
C TRP A 133 -18.64 16.61 5.44
N ASN A 134 -18.61 17.94 5.28
CA ASN A 134 -17.98 18.60 4.13
C ASN A 134 -16.55 18.11 3.89
N ASP A 135 -15.71 18.10 4.92
CA ASP A 135 -14.30 17.70 4.78
C ASP A 135 -14.16 16.23 4.36
N PHE A 136 -15.01 15.35 4.91
CA PHE A 136 -15.02 13.95 4.54
C PHE A 136 -15.39 13.74 3.06
N VAL A 137 -16.44 14.42 2.60
CA VAL A 137 -16.88 14.37 1.19
C VAL A 137 -15.79 14.92 0.28
N MET A 138 -15.15 16.03 0.65
CA MET A 138 -14.05 16.61 -0.13
C MET A 138 -12.84 15.68 -0.22
N VAL A 139 -12.49 14.94 0.84
CA VAL A 139 -11.43 13.92 0.80
C VAL A 139 -11.80 12.78 -0.15
N LEU A 140 -13.05 12.32 -0.15
CA LEU A 140 -13.50 11.29 -1.09
C LEU A 140 -13.45 11.78 -2.54
N CYS A 141 -13.89 13.01 -2.81
CA CYS A 141 -13.79 13.63 -4.13
C CYS A 141 -12.32 13.76 -4.59
N PHE A 142 -11.43 14.15 -3.69
CA PHE A 142 -10.00 14.23 -3.96
C PHE A 142 -9.40 12.87 -4.35
N LEU A 143 -9.76 11.80 -3.65
CA LEU A 143 -9.34 10.45 -4.00
C LEU A 143 -9.93 10.01 -5.34
N ALA A 144 -11.22 10.33 -5.60
CA ALA A 144 -11.89 9.99 -6.84
C ALA A 144 -11.25 10.69 -8.05
N VAL A 145 -10.90 11.98 -7.94
CA VAL A 145 -10.20 12.73 -9.00
C VAL A 145 -8.85 12.10 -9.33
N LYS A 146 -8.04 11.79 -8.31
CA LYS A 146 -6.76 11.11 -8.50
C LYS A 146 -6.93 9.73 -9.13
N TRP A 147 -7.91 8.98 -8.68
CA TRP A 147 -8.18 7.66 -9.25
C TRP A 147 -8.67 7.74 -10.69
N ALA A 148 -9.56 8.69 -11.01
CA ALA A 148 -10.04 8.91 -12.37
C ALA A 148 -8.90 9.29 -13.33
N PHE A 149 -7.96 10.11 -12.88
CA PHE A 149 -6.75 10.44 -13.63
C PHE A 149 -5.90 9.19 -13.91
N LEU A 150 -5.65 8.36 -12.89
CA LEU A 150 -4.92 7.11 -13.06
C LEU A 150 -5.66 6.12 -13.97
N TYR A 151 -6.98 6.05 -13.86
CA TYR A 151 -7.81 5.23 -14.74
C TYR A 151 -7.76 5.69 -16.19
N PHE A 152 -7.76 7.00 -16.43
CA PHE A 152 -7.56 7.57 -17.77
C PHE A 152 -6.21 7.16 -18.37
N LEU A 153 -5.13 7.24 -17.60
CA LEU A 153 -3.80 6.80 -18.03
C LEU A 153 -3.75 5.29 -18.28
N TYR A 154 -4.42 4.52 -17.42
CA TYR A 154 -4.56 3.08 -17.60
C TYR A 154 -5.25 2.74 -18.94
N ARG A 155 -6.35 3.41 -19.27
CA ARG A 155 -7.04 3.22 -20.56
C ARG A 155 -6.18 3.60 -21.77
N LYS A 156 -5.36 4.63 -21.64
CA LYS A 156 -4.40 5.07 -22.67
C LYS A 156 -3.15 4.20 -22.72
N LYS A 157 -3.03 3.20 -21.84
CA LYS A 157 -1.84 2.33 -21.72
C LYS A 157 -0.54 3.11 -21.48
N THR A 158 -0.65 4.29 -20.90
CA THR A 158 0.50 5.14 -20.58
C THR A 158 0.96 4.78 -19.17
N PHE A 159 2.08 4.08 -19.08
CA PHE A 159 2.67 3.65 -17.80
C PHE A 159 4.06 4.25 -17.66
N LEU A 160 4.29 4.96 -16.56
CA LEU A 160 5.63 5.39 -16.19
C LEU A 160 6.35 4.19 -15.55
N ARG A 161 7.20 3.53 -16.31
CA ARG A 161 8.08 2.45 -15.81
C ARG A 161 9.49 3.01 -15.64
N VAL A 162 10.07 2.78 -14.48
CA VAL A 162 11.48 3.06 -14.17
C VAL A 162 12.25 1.74 -14.29
#